data_914796dcc19ffe4d97e7de2bebd1d4f6
#
_entry.id   914796dcc19ffe4d97e7de2bebd1d4f6
#
_cell.length_a   1.000
_cell.length_b   1.000
_cell.length_c   1.000
_cell.angle_alpha   90.00
_cell.angle_beta   90.00
_cell.angle_gamma   90.00
#
_symmetry.space_group_name_H-M   'P 1'
#
loop_
_entity.id
_entity.type
_entity.pdbx_description
1 polymer ?
#
loop_
_entity_poly.entity_id
_entity_poly.type
_entity_poly.pdbx_seq_one_letter_code
_entity_poly.pdbx_strand_id
1 'polypeptide(L)'
;MTDGATATREVQLLVRALAVGRDVAEMGAAFGETAALLAETARSVVTVERDPDRASAARERLAGLANVELLEGDAYEQLHGRGPFGLVFADGGRPHDWEAILALTGPGGLIVKDDLTRGRPVEGDDVREFLLRDPRLAAAEILATTEIAVIVAAVR
;
A
#
# COMPACT_ATOMS: atom_id res chain seq x y z
N MET A 1 -16.20 -7.22 13.28
CA MET A 1 -16.56 -6.42 12.08
C MET A 1 -15.35 -5.57 11.74
N THR A 2 -14.71 -5.83 10.64
CA THR A 2 -13.76 -4.87 10.07
C THR A 2 -14.62 -3.73 9.52
N ASP A 3 -14.38 -2.52 9.93
CA ASP A 3 -15.19 -1.34 9.57
C ASP A 3 -14.91 -0.84 8.13
N GLY A 4 -14.40 -1.69 7.26
CA GLY A 4 -14.06 -1.38 5.86
C GLY A 4 -12.81 -0.51 5.69
N ALA A 5 -12.12 -0.17 6.78
CA ALA A 5 -10.91 0.65 6.73
C ALA A 5 -9.63 -0.18 6.60
N THR A 6 -9.68 -1.48 6.87
CA THR A 6 -8.52 -2.38 6.83
C THR A 6 -8.62 -3.30 5.62
N ALA A 7 -7.51 -3.52 4.93
CA ALA A 7 -7.41 -4.48 3.82
C ALA A 7 -7.87 -5.89 4.23
N THR A 8 -8.43 -6.66 3.28
CA THR A 8 -8.84 -8.03 3.55
C THR A 8 -7.66 -8.92 3.95
N ARG A 9 -7.95 -10.04 4.61
CA ARG A 9 -6.90 -10.96 5.06
C ARG A 9 -6.05 -11.48 3.91
N GLU A 10 -6.65 -11.75 2.76
CA GLU A 10 -5.97 -12.21 1.54
C GLU A 10 -4.98 -11.17 1.03
N VAL A 11 -5.39 -9.89 1.01
CA VAL A 11 -4.51 -8.78 0.62
C VAL A 11 -3.39 -8.59 1.62
N GLN A 12 -3.68 -8.64 2.91
CA GLN A 12 -2.66 -8.55 3.96
C GLN A 12 -1.58 -9.64 3.81
N LEU A 13 -1.97 -10.88 3.54
CA LEU A 13 -1.03 -11.98 3.33
C LEU A 13 -0.24 -11.82 2.04
N LEU A 14 -0.85 -11.29 0.98
CA LEU A 14 -0.17 -10.98 -0.27
C LEU A 14 0.92 -9.92 -0.05
N VAL A 15 0.58 -8.77 0.53
CA VAL A 15 1.56 -7.71 0.72
C VAL A 15 2.66 -8.12 1.70
N ARG A 16 2.34 -8.88 2.74
CA ARG A 16 3.33 -9.48 3.66
C ARG A 16 4.33 -10.37 2.91
N ALA A 17 3.86 -11.22 1.99
CA ALA A 17 4.73 -12.06 1.18
C ALA A 17 5.62 -11.23 0.23
N LEU A 18 5.05 -10.19 -0.38
CA LEU A 18 5.79 -9.28 -1.26
C LEU A 18 6.77 -8.37 -0.51
N ALA A 19 6.58 -8.16 0.80
CA ALA A 19 7.40 -7.28 1.62
C ALA A 19 8.74 -7.89 2.06
N VAL A 20 8.96 -9.19 1.87
CA VAL A 20 10.17 -9.89 2.35
C VAL A 20 11.44 -9.13 1.99
N GLY A 21 12.18 -8.69 3.02
CA GLY A 21 13.47 -8.00 2.89
C GLY A 21 13.44 -6.60 2.27
N ARG A 22 12.25 -6.02 2.07
CA ARG A 22 12.08 -4.69 1.45
C ARG A 22 11.85 -3.60 2.50
N ASP A 23 12.22 -2.37 2.13
CA ASP A 23 11.71 -1.17 2.77
C ASP A 23 10.34 -0.88 2.18
N VAL A 24 9.34 -0.73 3.03
CA VAL A 24 7.94 -0.64 2.65
C VAL A 24 7.36 0.70 3.06
N ALA A 25 6.59 1.33 2.17
CA ALA A 25 5.68 2.41 2.51
C ALA A 25 4.23 1.93 2.41
N GLU A 26 3.43 2.18 3.43
CA GLU A 26 1.99 1.94 3.44
C GLU A 26 1.25 3.27 3.54
N MET A 27 0.35 3.52 2.60
CA MET A 27 -0.49 4.71 2.54
C MET A 27 -1.88 4.36 3.07
N GLY A 28 -2.16 4.68 4.32
CA GLY A 28 -3.39 4.33 5.02
C GLY A 28 -3.17 3.19 6.03
N ALA A 29 -2.68 3.54 7.22
CA ALA A 29 -2.44 2.55 8.28
C ALA A 29 -3.71 2.00 8.90
N ALA A 30 -4.82 2.74 8.83
CA ALA A 30 -6.03 2.45 9.58
C ALA A 30 -5.70 2.15 11.06
N PHE A 31 -5.97 0.96 11.55
CA PHE A 31 -5.68 0.54 12.92
C PHE A 31 -4.33 -0.18 13.07
N GLY A 32 -3.46 -0.14 12.04
CA GLY A 32 -2.11 -0.70 12.08
C GLY A 32 -2.02 -2.22 11.88
N GLU A 33 -3.09 -2.89 11.49
CA GLU A 33 -3.10 -4.37 11.33
C GLU A 33 -2.18 -4.82 10.20
N THR A 34 -2.29 -4.17 9.03
CA THR A 34 -1.47 -4.50 7.88
C THR A 34 -0.01 -4.13 8.13
N ALA A 35 0.27 -2.96 8.71
CA ALA A 35 1.62 -2.57 9.07
C ALA A 35 2.30 -3.56 10.03
N ALA A 36 1.57 -4.09 11.00
CA ALA A 36 2.08 -5.12 11.92
C ALA A 36 2.46 -6.41 11.18
N LEU A 37 1.65 -6.84 10.22
CA LEU A 37 1.95 -8.02 9.39
C LEU A 37 3.12 -7.77 8.43
N LEU A 38 3.21 -6.60 7.83
CA LEU A 38 4.35 -6.20 7.00
C LEU A 38 5.66 -6.25 7.79
N ALA A 39 5.63 -5.79 9.05
CA ALA A 39 6.79 -5.79 9.93
C ALA A 39 7.40 -7.17 10.19
N GLU A 40 6.61 -8.25 10.06
CA GLU A 40 7.11 -9.63 10.23
C GLU A 40 8.13 -10.04 9.16
N THR A 41 8.07 -9.45 7.98
CA THR A 41 8.88 -9.88 6.82
C THR A 41 9.67 -8.75 6.18
N ALA A 42 9.23 -7.51 6.31
CA ALA A 42 9.90 -6.33 5.78
C ALA A 42 11.18 -5.99 6.54
N ARG A 43 12.13 -5.36 5.86
CA ARG A 43 13.29 -4.75 6.53
C ARG A 43 12.87 -3.56 7.36
N SER A 44 12.03 -2.69 6.81
CA SER A 44 11.43 -1.55 7.50
C SER A 44 10.04 -1.24 6.93
N VAL A 45 9.19 -0.64 7.73
CA VAL A 45 7.85 -0.19 7.34
C VAL A 45 7.68 1.26 7.77
N VAL A 46 7.34 2.13 6.83
CA VAL A 46 6.82 3.47 7.12
C VAL A 46 5.33 3.45 6.77
N THR A 47 4.46 3.65 7.74
CA THR A 47 3.02 3.69 7.53
C THR A 47 2.45 5.04 7.91
N VAL A 48 1.43 5.51 7.18
CA VAL A 48 0.85 6.84 7.35
C VAL A 48 -0.65 6.73 7.58
N GLU A 49 -1.16 7.43 8.60
CA GLU A 49 -2.60 7.55 8.85
C GLU A 49 -2.99 9.02 9.04
N ARG A 50 -4.03 9.43 8.35
CA ARG A 50 -4.51 10.80 8.39
C ARG A 50 -5.49 11.07 9.52
N ASP A 51 -6.29 10.07 9.88
CA ASP A 51 -7.26 10.18 10.96
C ASP A 51 -6.55 10.03 12.32
N PRO A 52 -6.64 11.04 13.23
CA PRO A 52 -5.90 11.03 14.49
C PRO A 52 -6.35 9.93 15.44
N ASP A 53 -7.63 9.53 15.43
CA ASP A 53 -8.13 8.48 16.30
C ASP A 53 -7.61 7.11 15.84
N ARG A 54 -7.61 6.88 14.53
CA ARG A 54 -7.01 5.67 13.94
C ARG A 54 -5.50 5.64 14.15
N ALA A 55 -4.81 6.75 13.94
CA ALA A 55 -3.37 6.86 14.18
C ALA A 55 -3.02 6.56 15.65
N SER A 56 -3.85 7.00 16.60
CA SER A 56 -3.67 6.68 18.02
C SER A 56 -3.80 5.18 18.28
N ALA A 57 -4.82 4.54 17.74
CA ALA A 57 -5.01 3.08 17.87
C ALA A 57 -3.89 2.29 17.18
N ALA A 58 -3.47 2.74 15.98
CA ALA A 58 -2.35 2.13 15.28
C ALA A 58 -1.04 2.26 16.09
N ARG A 59 -0.79 3.40 16.72
CA ARG A 59 0.39 3.62 17.55
C ARG A 59 0.46 2.65 18.72
N GLU A 60 -0.67 2.37 19.37
CA GLU A 60 -0.75 1.37 20.45
C GLU A 60 -0.45 -0.04 19.90
N ARG A 61 -1.03 -0.41 18.77
CA ARG A 61 -0.82 -1.72 18.13
C ARG A 61 0.64 -1.94 17.71
N LEU A 62 1.26 -0.91 17.15
CA LEU A 62 2.61 -0.97 16.59
C LEU A 62 3.70 -0.73 17.64
N ALA A 63 3.32 -0.42 18.87
CA ALA A 63 4.26 -0.21 19.97
C ALA A 63 5.16 -1.43 20.15
N GLY A 64 6.48 -1.21 20.20
CA GLY A 64 7.47 -2.27 20.37
C GLY A 64 7.95 -2.94 19.07
N LEU A 65 7.38 -2.61 17.91
CA LEU A 65 7.90 -3.04 16.61
C LEU A 65 9.03 -2.08 16.17
N ALA A 66 10.27 -2.49 16.36
CA ALA A 66 11.44 -1.63 16.12
C ALA A 66 11.66 -1.23 14.65
N ASN A 67 11.08 -1.97 13.73
CA ASN A 67 11.19 -1.73 12.28
C ASN A 67 9.96 -1.03 11.68
N VAL A 68 9.09 -0.44 12.50
CA VAL A 68 7.90 0.29 12.04
C VAL A 68 7.96 1.75 12.51
N GLU A 69 7.75 2.67 11.57
CA GLU A 69 7.53 4.08 11.84
C GLU A 69 6.10 4.45 11.42
N LEU A 70 5.29 4.95 12.36
CA LEU A 70 3.96 5.49 12.08
C LEU A 70 4.03 7.02 12.01
N LEU A 71 3.57 7.57 10.92
CA LEU A 71 3.42 9.01 10.68
C LEU A 71 1.94 9.39 10.66
N GLU A 72 1.59 10.50 11.29
CA GLU A 72 0.23 11.05 11.28
C GLU A 72 0.16 12.21 10.29
N GLY A 73 -0.80 12.18 9.35
CA GLY A 73 -1.00 13.22 8.37
C GLY A 73 -1.34 12.72 6.97
N ASP A 74 -1.20 13.60 5.98
CA ASP A 74 -1.36 13.25 4.58
C ASP A 74 -0.19 12.39 4.08
N ALA A 75 -0.49 11.27 3.42
CA ALA A 75 0.53 10.32 3.01
C ALA A 75 1.53 10.90 2.00
N TYR A 76 1.08 11.75 1.08
CA TYR A 76 1.98 12.38 0.09
C TYR A 76 2.93 13.38 0.73
N GLU A 77 2.45 14.15 1.71
CA GLU A 77 3.28 15.08 2.46
C GLU A 77 4.30 14.34 3.33
N GLN A 78 3.83 13.34 4.08
CA GLN A 78 4.67 12.61 5.03
C GLN A 78 5.72 11.74 4.36
N LEU A 79 5.43 11.17 3.19
CA LEU A 79 6.34 10.30 2.44
C LEU A 79 7.24 11.07 1.47
N HIS A 80 6.99 12.37 1.25
CA HIS A 80 7.79 13.17 0.32
C HIS A 80 9.30 13.10 0.64
N GLY A 81 10.09 12.69 -0.35
CA GLY A 81 11.54 12.59 -0.21
C GLY A 81 12.07 11.44 0.66
N ARG A 82 11.20 10.53 1.12
CA ARG A 82 11.61 9.41 1.98
C ARG A 82 12.01 8.13 1.22
N GLY A 83 11.63 8.00 -0.02
CA GLY A 83 11.97 6.83 -0.85
C GLY A 83 13.45 6.79 -1.27
N PRO A 84 13.84 5.88 -2.16
CA PRO A 84 12.93 4.92 -2.80
C PRO A 84 12.59 3.71 -1.91
N PHE A 85 11.35 3.28 -1.99
CA PHE A 85 10.88 2.05 -1.33
C PHE A 85 10.92 0.86 -2.27
N GLY A 86 11.12 -0.34 -1.73
CA GLY A 86 11.03 -1.60 -2.46
C GLY A 86 9.58 -2.08 -2.64
N LEU A 87 8.66 -1.58 -1.83
CA LEU A 87 7.22 -1.81 -1.95
C LEU A 87 6.46 -0.56 -1.47
N VAL A 88 5.53 -0.08 -2.28
CA VAL A 88 4.54 0.92 -1.89
C VAL A 88 3.16 0.27 -1.92
N PHE A 89 2.53 0.16 -0.77
CA PHE A 89 1.14 -0.30 -0.65
C PHE A 89 0.22 0.91 -0.60
N ALA A 90 -0.46 1.17 -1.73
CA ALA A 90 -1.39 2.27 -1.90
C ALA A 90 -2.80 1.85 -1.47
N ASP A 91 -3.00 1.65 -0.17
CA ASP A 91 -4.28 1.36 0.45
C ASP A 91 -4.96 2.70 0.78
N GLY A 92 -5.22 3.47 1.08
CA GLY A 92 -5.82 4.77 1.37
C GLY A 92 -6.66 5.36 0.23
N GLY A 93 -7.38 6.39 0.60
CA GLY A 93 -8.42 7.04 -0.20
C GLY A 93 -8.00 7.58 -1.56
N ARG A 94 -8.99 8.03 -2.32
CA ARG A 94 -8.84 8.59 -3.68
C ARG A 94 -9.02 10.10 -3.67
N PRO A 95 -8.50 10.82 -4.70
CA PRO A 95 -7.72 10.32 -5.84
C PRO A 95 -6.26 10.01 -5.47
N HIS A 96 -5.61 9.11 -6.23
CA HIS A 96 -4.19 8.85 -6.09
C HIS A 96 -3.36 9.71 -7.04
N ASP A 97 -2.24 10.23 -6.55
CA ASP A 97 -1.18 10.83 -7.36
C ASP A 97 -0.18 9.71 -7.73
N TRP A 98 -0.40 9.09 -8.89
CA TRP A 98 0.41 7.96 -9.35
C TRP A 98 1.85 8.35 -9.68
N GLU A 99 2.09 9.57 -10.14
CA GLU A 99 3.46 10.05 -10.37
C GLU A 99 4.24 10.19 -9.06
N ALA A 100 3.59 10.69 -8.01
CA ALA A 100 4.19 10.75 -6.68
C ALA A 100 4.47 9.33 -6.13
N ILE A 101 3.54 8.38 -6.30
CA ILE A 101 3.72 6.98 -5.88
C ILE A 101 4.86 6.32 -6.65
N LEU A 102 4.93 6.55 -7.97
CA LEU A 102 6.03 6.05 -8.79
C LEU A 102 7.38 6.62 -8.35
N ALA A 103 7.43 7.91 -8.03
CA ALA A 103 8.64 8.56 -7.53
C ALA A 103 9.11 8.02 -6.17
N LEU A 104 8.18 7.53 -5.34
CA LEU A 104 8.51 6.86 -4.07
C LEU A 104 9.04 5.43 -4.26
N THR A 105 8.80 4.82 -5.42
CA THR A 105 9.11 3.40 -5.67
C THR A 105 10.42 3.29 -6.45
N GLY A 106 11.38 2.55 -5.95
CA GLY A 106 12.67 2.34 -6.62
C GLY A 106 12.55 1.40 -7.82
N PRO A 107 13.55 1.40 -8.72
CA PRO A 107 13.63 0.42 -9.81
C PRO A 107 13.56 -1.01 -9.27
N GLY A 108 12.75 -1.86 -9.89
CA GLY A 108 12.45 -3.21 -9.42
C GLY A 108 11.54 -3.26 -8.20
N GLY A 109 11.16 -2.12 -7.64
CA GLY A 109 10.19 -2.02 -6.55
C GLY A 109 8.77 -2.29 -7.03
N LEU A 110 7.89 -2.53 -6.09
CA LEU A 110 6.50 -2.91 -6.33
C LEU A 110 5.55 -1.81 -5.86
N ILE A 111 4.51 -1.58 -6.64
CA ILE A 111 3.33 -0.81 -6.25
C ILE A 111 2.18 -1.81 -6.14
N VAL A 112 1.49 -1.83 -5.03
CA VAL A 112 0.30 -2.66 -4.81
C VAL A 112 -0.89 -1.75 -4.55
N LYS A 113 -1.95 -1.92 -5.33
CA LYS A 113 -3.23 -1.25 -5.14
C LYS A 113 -4.33 -2.28 -4.97
N ASP A 114 -5.03 -2.20 -3.85
CA ASP A 114 -6.18 -3.04 -3.53
C ASP A 114 -7.52 -2.30 -3.65
N ASP A 115 -8.57 -2.90 -3.12
CA ASP A 115 -9.93 -2.37 -3.12
C ASP A 115 -10.50 -2.09 -4.53
N LEU A 116 -10.04 -2.84 -5.52
CA LEU A 116 -10.55 -2.72 -6.87
C LEU A 116 -11.75 -3.65 -7.06
N THR A 117 -12.85 -3.09 -7.58
CA THR A 117 -14.02 -3.90 -7.94
C THR A 117 -13.64 -4.84 -9.09
N ARG A 118 -13.83 -6.13 -8.88
CA ARG A 118 -13.63 -7.17 -9.87
C ARG A 118 -14.36 -6.89 -11.19
N GLY A 119 -13.71 -7.22 -12.31
CA GLY A 119 -14.34 -7.28 -13.63
C GLY A 119 -14.68 -5.93 -14.26
N ARG A 120 -14.16 -4.83 -13.72
CA ARG A 120 -14.27 -3.54 -14.39
C ARG A 120 -13.35 -3.47 -15.61
N PRO A 121 -13.79 -2.84 -16.72
CA PRO A 121 -12.91 -2.60 -17.85
C PRO A 121 -11.76 -1.67 -17.46
N VAL A 122 -10.66 -1.76 -18.18
CA VAL A 122 -9.51 -0.87 -18.01
C VAL A 122 -9.86 0.54 -18.51
N GLU A 123 -10.57 0.61 -19.62
CA GLU A 123 -11.02 1.88 -20.23
C GLU A 123 -11.95 2.64 -19.27
N GLY A 124 -11.57 3.90 -18.99
CA GLY A 124 -12.33 4.79 -18.11
C GLY A 124 -12.12 4.52 -16.61
N ASP A 125 -11.19 3.65 -16.25
CA ASP A 125 -10.73 3.44 -14.87
C ASP A 125 -9.29 3.97 -14.74
N ASP A 126 -9.14 5.19 -14.23
CA ASP A 126 -7.84 5.89 -14.14
C ASP A 126 -6.76 5.07 -13.43
N VAL A 127 -7.15 4.29 -12.42
CA VAL A 127 -6.22 3.42 -11.67
C VAL A 127 -5.68 2.32 -12.56
N ARG A 128 -6.58 1.63 -13.25
CA ARG A 128 -6.23 0.53 -14.14
C ARG A 128 -5.49 1.02 -15.37
N GLU A 129 -5.92 2.14 -15.93
CA GLU A 129 -5.25 2.74 -17.08
C GLU A 129 -3.81 3.08 -16.75
N PHE A 130 -3.55 3.72 -15.62
CA PHE A 130 -2.18 4.01 -15.20
C PHE A 130 -1.40 2.73 -14.91
N LEU A 131 -1.85 1.93 -13.97
CA LEU A 131 -1.04 0.81 -13.47
C LEU A 131 -0.82 -0.30 -14.49
N LEU A 132 -1.80 -0.57 -15.36
CA LEU A 132 -1.72 -1.67 -16.33
C LEU A 132 -1.16 -1.25 -17.71
N ARG A 133 -1.13 0.05 -18.02
CA ARG A 133 -0.74 0.54 -19.36
C ARG A 133 0.49 1.44 -19.39
N ASP A 134 0.93 1.96 -18.25
CA ASP A 134 2.13 2.80 -18.21
C ASP A 134 3.36 1.97 -18.59
N PRO A 135 4.15 2.41 -19.61
CA PRO A 135 5.30 1.64 -20.10
C PRO A 135 6.43 1.50 -19.08
N ARG A 136 6.43 2.31 -18.04
CA ARG A 136 7.40 2.20 -16.93
C ARG A 136 7.08 1.06 -15.96
N LEU A 137 5.92 0.44 -16.11
CA LEU A 137 5.42 -0.61 -15.21
C LEU A 137 5.28 -1.94 -15.94
N ALA A 138 5.48 -3.01 -15.20
CA ALA A 138 5.07 -4.36 -15.57
C ALA A 138 4.05 -4.83 -14.53
N ALA A 139 2.78 -4.93 -14.89
CA ALA A 139 1.71 -5.10 -13.93
C ALA A 139 0.75 -6.23 -14.29
N ALA A 140 0.10 -6.76 -13.26
CA ALA A 140 -0.98 -7.73 -13.37
C ALA A 140 -2.08 -7.41 -12.37
N GLU A 141 -3.33 -7.56 -12.80
CA GLU A 141 -4.50 -7.58 -11.92
C GLU A 141 -4.79 -9.02 -11.52
N ILE A 142 -4.95 -9.27 -10.24
CA ILE A 142 -5.26 -10.58 -9.66
C ILE A 142 -6.50 -10.48 -8.78
N LEU A 143 -7.22 -11.58 -8.63
CA LEU A 143 -8.34 -11.66 -7.69
C LEU A 143 -7.81 -12.04 -6.31
N ALA A 144 -7.96 -11.14 -5.35
CA ALA A 144 -7.66 -11.44 -3.96
C ALA A 144 -8.81 -12.20 -3.29
N THR A 145 -10.04 -11.82 -3.62
CA THR A 145 -11.27 -12.49 -3.18
C THR A 145 -12.23 -12.64 -4.36
N THR A 146 -13.42 -13.19 -4.11
CA THR A 146 -14.47 -13.26 -5.15
C THR A 146 -14.94 -11.89 -5.63
N GLU A 147 -14.76 -10.84 -4.84
CA GLU A 147 -15.28 -9.49 -5.12
C GLU A 147 -14.16 -8.46 -5.34
N ILE A 148 -12.98 -8.69 -4.76
CA ILE A 148 -11.90 -7.71 -4.72
C ILE A 148 -10.75 -8.15 -5.61
N ALA A 149 -10.35 -7.24 -6.49
CA ALA A 149 -9.13 -7.35 -7.28
C ALA A 149 -8.02 -6.47 -6.69
N VAL A 150 -6.79 -6.87 -6.97
CA VAL A 150 -5.55 -6.18 -6.58
C VAL A 150 -4.68 -6.04 -7.82
N ILE A 151 -4.06 -4.89 -8.01
CA ILE A 151 -3.01 -4.73 -9.02
C ILE A 151 -1.65 -4.75 -8.32
N VAL A 152 -0.75 -5.58 -8.82
CA VAL A 152 0.68 -5.58 -8.48
C VAL A 152 1.44 -5.08 -9.70
N ALA A 153 2.17 -3.99 -9.55
CA ALA A 153 2.94 -3.36 -10.60
C ALA A 153 4.42 -3.25 -10.19
N ALA A 154 5.31 -3.76 -11.00
CA ALA A 154 6.76 -3.63 -10.81
C ALA A 154 7.29 -2.47 -11.65
N VAL A 155 8.11 -1.61 -11.03
CA VAL A 155 8.81 -0.51 -11.72
C VAL A 155 9.98 -1.10 -12.52
N ARG A 156 10.02 -0.80 -13.84
CA ARG A 156 11.07 -1.27 -14.76
C ARG A 156 12.36 -0.47 -14.63
#